data_ef6c82199c2ddb1dbf004e753912d77f
#
_entry.id   ef6c82199c2ddb1dbf004e753912d77f
#
_cell.length_a   1.000
_cell.length_b   1.000
_cell.length_c   1.000
_cell.angle_alpha   90.00
_cell.angle_beta   90.00
_cell.angle_gamma   90.00
#
_symmetry.space_group_name_H-M   'P 1'
#
loop_
_entity.id
_entity.type
_entity.pdbx_description
1 polymer ?
#
loop_
_entity_poly.entity_id
_entity_poly.type
_entity_poly.pdbx_seq_one_letter_code
_entity_poly.pdbx_strand_id
1 'polypeptide(L)'
;HESVQNSESVVHLPDSAEFQQALKVYIAEKDTALQSRYLQIYEPRGMNSFWFSDLNKAAEKIQLLNDQISRSMDHGIRPEHFGMKKVLEFTSGLNLKKPDYPQLAQAEIMLTDVYYAYYSGMKFGFFDPVVLYPKDYFIQVQKPDSAFVRSIFSGSDSLSVYLDDATPKNREY
;
A
#
# COMPACT_ATOMS: atom_id res chain seq x y z
N HIS A 1 17.20 29.90 26.49
CA HIS A 1 16.47 28.67 26.18
C HIS A 1 16.59 28.42 24.65
N GLU A 2 17.60 27.65 24.26
CA GLU A 2 17.76 27.15 22.89
C GLU A 2 16.80 25.97 22.72
N SER A 3 15.82 26.16 21.88
CA SER A 3 14.98 25.07 21.38
C SER A 3 15.82 24.27 20.41
N VAL A 4 16.33 23.13 20.85
CA VAL A 4 16.94 22.13 19.95
C VAL A 4 15.79 21.54 19.13
N GLN A 5 15.61 22.06 17.92
CA GLN A 5 14.82 21.38 16.91
C GLN A 5 15.62 20.14 16.48
N ASN A 6 15.22 19.01 17.04
CA ASN A 6 15.71 17.71 16.60
C ASN A 6 15.06 17.42 15.25
N SER A 7 15.66 17.93 14.16
CA SER A 7 15.30 17.52 12.83
C SER A 7 15.83 16.10 12.62
N GLU A 8 15.00 15.10 12.85
CA GLU A 8 15.33 13.73 12.45
C GLU A 8 15.65 13.76 10.95
N SER A 9 16.91 13.51 10.63
CA SER A 9 17.34 13.45 9.24
C SER A 9 16.72 12.24 8.57
N VAL A 10 16.03 12.45 7.46
CA VAL A 10 15.47 11.37 6.64
C VAL A 10 16.60 10.48 6.14
N VAL A 11 16.52 9.19 6.42
CA VAL A 11 17.50 8.20 5.93
C VAL A 11 16.95 7.54 4.67
N HIS A 12 17.53 7.90 3.54
CA HIS A 12 17.19 7.34 2.23
C HIS A 12 17.90 6.02 1.96
N LEU A 13 17.40 5.28 0.97
CA LEU A 13 18.06 4.09 0.46
C LEU A 13 19.49 4.44 -0.02
N PRO A 14 20.48 3.56 0.23
CA PRO A 14 21.89 3.80 -0.17
C PRO A 14 22.06 4.03 -1.67
N ASP A 15 21.30 3.32 -2.51
CA ASP A 15 21.27 3.51 -3.96
C ASP A 15 19.82 3.47 -4.49
N SER A 16 19.26 4.67 -4.68
CA SER A 16 17.90 4.81 -5.21
C SER A 16 17.80 4.43 -6.69
N ALA A 17 18.88 4.55 -7.47
CA ALA A 17 18.90 4.19 -8.89
C ALA A 17 18.83 2.67 -9.08
N GLU A 18 19.54 1.90 -8.26
CA GLU A 18 19.44 0.43 -8.27
C GLU A 18 18.03 -0.02 -7.84
N PHE A 19 17.44 0.62 -6.82
CA PHE A 19 16.07 0.33 -6.45
C PHE A 19 15.08 0.59 -7.59
N GLN A 20 15.19 1.75 -8.23
CA GLN A 20 14.33 2.12 -9.37
C GLN A 20 14.42 1.11 -10.50
N GLN A 21 15.64 0.66 -10.82
CA GLN A 21 15.86 -0.35 -11.85
C GLN A 21 15.25 -1.70 -11.45
N ALA A 22 15.46 -2.15 -10.22
CA ALA A 22 14.89 -3.39 -9.71
C ALA A 22 13.35 -3.35 -9.72
N LEU A 23 12.76 -2.21 -9.35
CA LEU A 23 11.31 -2.02 -9.38
C LEU A 23 10.75 -2.08 -10.81
N LYS A 24 11.42 -1.44 -11.77
CA LYS A 24 11.02 -1.50 -13.19
C LYS A 24 11.05 -2.93 -13.73
N VAL A 25 12.11 -3.68 -13.42
CA VAL A 25 12.23 -5.09 -13.82
C VAL A 25 11.11 -5.93 -13.20
N TYR A 26 10.87 -5.76 -11.91
CA TYR A 26 9.83 -6.51 -11.20
C TYR A 26 8.43 -6.23 -11.76
N ILE A 27 8.11 -4.98 -12.07
CA ILE A 27 6.83 -4.59 -12.67
C ILE A 27 6.69 -5.18 -14.08
N ALA A 28 7.75 -5.17 -14.88
CA ALA A 28 7.72 -5.68 -16.26
C ALA A 28 7.41 -7.18 -16.36
N GLU A 29 7.65 -7.93 -15.29
CA GLU A 29 7.32 -9.37 -15.23
C GLU A 29 5.84 -9.66 -14.92
N LYS A 30 5.04 -8.65 -14.61
CA LYS A 30 3.62 -8.79 -14.26
C LYS A 30 2.75 -8.77 -15.52
N ASP A 31 1.50 -9.23 -15.37
CA ASP A 31 0.51 -9.07 -16.44
C ASP A 31 0.18 -7.59 -16.72
N THR A 32 -0.39 -7.31 -17.89
CA THR A 32 -0.63 -5.95 -18.37
C THR A 32 -1.50 -5.12 -17.42
N ALA A 33 -2.48 -5.72 -16.76
CA ALA A 33 -3.38 -5.01 -15.87
C ALA A 33 -2.65 -4.57 -14.60
N LEU A 34 -1.83 -5.45 -14.02
CA LEU A 34 -0.98 -5.16 -12.87
C LEU A 34 0.11 -4.15 -13.21
N GLN A 35 0.78 -4.31 -14.37
CA GLN A 35 1.75 -3.32 -14.85
C GLN A 35 1.14 -1.92 -14.92
N SER A 36 -0.04 -1.78 -15.54
CA SER A 36 -0.73 -0.50 -15.64
C SER A 36 -1.02 0.13 -14.27
N ARG A 37 -1.46 -0.67 -13.31
CA ARG A 37 -1.70 -0.19 -11.94
C ARG A 37 -0.42 0.31 -11.28
N TYR A 38 0.65 -0.48 -11.32
CA TYR A 38 1.92 -0.10 -10.69
C TYR A 38 2.55 1.11 -11.34
N LEU A 39 2.49 1.24 -12.67
CA LEU A 39 3.00 2.42 -13.36
C LEU A 39 2.21 3.68 -12.98
N GLN A 40 0.90 3.60 -12.80
CA GLN A 40 0.10 4.72 -12.29
C GLN A 40 0.50 5.18 -10.89
N ILE A 41 1.03 4.26 -10.06
CA ILE A 41 1.49 4.55 -8.70
C ILE A 41 2.91 5.13 -8.72
N TYR A 42 3.82 4.50 -9.47
CA TYR A 42 5.26 4.74 -9.34
C TYR A 42 5.82 5.74 -10.36
N GLU A 43 5.27 5.88 -11.56
CA GLU A 43 5.73 6.88 -12.54
C GLU A 43 5.63 8.32 -12.01
N PRO A 44 4.51 8.75 -11.39
CA PRO A 44 4.40 10.11 -10.86
C PRO A 44 5.41 10.44 -9.75
N ARG A 45 5.96 9.43 -9.11
CA ARG A 45 6.98 9.56 -8.06
C ARG A 45 8.40 9.22 -8.53
N GLY A 46 8.62 9.16 -9.84
CA GLY A 46 9.93 8.87 -10.44
C GLY A 46 10.46 7.48 -10.13
N MET A 47 9.58 6.50 -9.95
CA MET A 47 9.91 5.12 -9.55
C MET A 47 10.58 5.02 -8.17
N ASN A 48 10.40 6.02 -7.31
CA ASN A 48 10.87 5.99 -5.94
C ASN A 48 9.95 5.17 -5.05
N SER A 49 10.51 4.59 -3.99
CA SER A 49 9.76 3.81 -3.01
C SER A 49 8.70 4.65 -2.30
N PHE A 50 7.55 4.08 -2.06
CA PHE A 50 6.52 4.60 -1.16
C PHE A 50 6.76 4.15 0.29
N TRP A 51 7.10 2.88 0.48
CA TRP A 51 7.25 2.26 1.80
C TRP A 51 8.61 2.51 2.43
N PHE A 52 9.67 2.51 1.62
CA PHE A 52 11.06 2.64 2.06
C PHE A 52 11.69 4.01 1.72
N SER A 53 10.87 5.01 1.40
CA SER A 53 11.36 6.36 1.09
C SER A 53 12.09 7.01 2.26
N ASP A 54 11.70 6.69 3.49
CA ASP A 54 12.40 7.01 4.73
C ASP A 54 12.56 5.72 5.54
N LEU A 55 13.78 5.21 5.62
CA LEU A 55 14.08 3.94 6.29
C LEU A 55 13.78 3.97 7.79
N ASN A 56 13.85 5.14 8.43
CA ASN A 56 13.50 5.29 9.85
C ASN A 56 11.99 5.07 10.09
N LYS A 57 11.16 5.40 9.11
CA LYS A 57 9.70 5.30 9.20
C LYS A 57 9.12 4.04 8.54
N ALA A 58 9.94 3.26 7.85
CA ALA A 58 9.47 2.09 7.11
C ALA A 58 8.76 1.07 8.02
N ALA A 59 9.37 0.74 9.16
CA ALA A 59 8.79 -0.21 10.11
C ALA A 59 7.46 0.32 10.70
N GLU A 60 7.38 1.61 11.01
CA GLU A 60 6.16 2.25 11.51
C GLU A 60 5.03 2.21 10.48
N LYS A 61 5.32 2.53 9.22
CA LYS A 61 4.32 2.45 8.14
C LYS A 61 3.77 1.03 7.96
N ILE A 62 4.65 0.03 7.98
CA ILE A 62 4.26 -1.38 7.86
C ILE A 62 3.40 -1.79 9.06
N GLN A 63 3.76 -1.36 10.27
CA GLN A 63 2.99 -1.66 11.48
C GLN A 63 1.62 -0.99 11.46
N LEU A 64 1.52 0.27 11.03
CA LEU A 64 0.24 0.96 10.87
C LEU A 64 -0.70 0.21 9.90
N LEU A 65 -0.19 -0.25 8.77
CA LEU A 65 -0.97 -1.06 7.83
C LEU A 65 -1.43 -2.37 8.47
N ASN A 66 -0.55 -3.06 9.19
CA ASN A 66 -0.89 -4.30 9.89
C ASN A 66 -1.97 -4.09 10.96
N ASP A 67 -1.88 -3.02 11.73
CA ASP A 67 -2.86 -2.68 12.77
C ASP A 67 -4.24 -2.39 12.16
N GLN A 68 -4.28 -1.67 11.04
CA GLN A 68 -5.53 -1.40 10.33
C GLN A 68 -6.15 -2.68 9.76
N ILE A 69 -5.35 -3.54 9.14
CA ILE A 69 -5.82 -4.83 8.63
C ILE A 69 -6.34 -5.72 9.76
N SER A 70 -5.70 -5.71 10.92
CA SER A 70 -6.16 -6.47 12.09
C SER A 70 -7.54 -6.00 12.57
N ARG A 71 -7.86 -4.71 12.41
CA ARG A 71 -9.17 -4.13 12.73
C ARG A 71 -10.24 -4.43 11.68
N SER A 72 -9.91 -5.01 10.54
CA SER A 72 -10.88 -5.33 9.49
C SER A 72 -11.99 -6.28 9.98
N MET A 73 -11.72 -7.04 11.05
CA MET A 73 -12.74 -7.86 11.74
C MET A 73 -13.92 -7.04 12.25
N ASP A 74 -13.71 -5.79 12.66
CA ASP A 74 -14.77 -4.89 13.11
C ASP A 74 -15.81 -4.62 12.00
N HIS A 75 -15.40 -4.85 10.75
CA HIS A 75 -16.22 -4.74 9.55
C HIS A 75 -16.60 -6.10 8.95
N GLY A 76 -16.37 -7.20 9.67
CA GLY A 76 -16.70 -8.54 9.23
C GLY A 76 -15.75 -9.14 8.19
N ILE A 77 -14.60 -8.51 7.96
CA ILE A 77 -13.59 -9.00 7.01
C ILE A 77 -12.44 -9.65 7.76
N ARG A 78 -12.11 -10.88 7.39
CA ARG A 78 -10.99 -11.61 8.03
C ARG A 78 -9.66 -11.01 7.59
N PRO A 79 -8.75 -10.67 8.53
CA PRO A 79 -7.41 -10.11 8.21
C PRO A 79 -6.57 -11.00 7.30
N GLU A 80 -6.74 -12.32 7.39
CA GLU A 80 -6.03 -13.30 6.56
C GLU A 80 -6.32 -13.13 5.06
N HIS A 81 -7.45 -12.53 4.72
CA HIS A 81 -7.86 -12.27 3.34
C HIS A 81 -6.88 -11.37 2.58
N PHE A 82 -6.17 -10.50 3.29
CA PHE A 82 -5.21 -9.57 2.69
C PHE A 82 -3.79 -10.16 2.53
N GLY A 83 -3.49 -11.30 3.14
CA GLY A 83 -2.19 -11.93 3.06
C GLY A 83 -1.06 -11.18 3.80
N MET A 84 -1.38 -10.28 4.73
CA MET A 84 -0.41 -9.45 5.45
C MET A 84 0.63 -10.27 6.21
N LYS A 85 0.27 -11.45 6.72
CA LYS A 85 1.21 -12.35 7.39
C LYS A 85 2.42 -12.69 6.52
N LYS A 86 2.18 -13.04 5.25
CA LYS A 86 3.28 -13.36 4.29
C LYS A 86 4.15 -12.13 4.02
N VAL A 87 3.56 -10.95 3.98
CA VAL A 87 4.29 -9.69 3.78
C VAL A 87 5.17 -9.40 4.99
N LEU A 88 4.66 -9.57 6.21
CA LEU A 88 5.44 -9.38 7.43
C LEU A 88 6.60 -10.39 7.54
N GLU A 89 6.37 -11.65 7.22
CA GLU A 89 7.41 -12.69 7.18
C GLU A 89 8.51 -12.32 6.17
N PHE A 90 8.13 -11.86 4.98
CA PHE A 90 9.08 -11.45 3.96
C PHE A 90 9.87 -10.21 4.36
N THR A 91 9.18 -9.16 4.84
CA THR A 91 9.81 -7.88 5.21
C THR A 91 10.70 -7.99 6.44
N SER A 92 10.40 -8.89 7.37
CA SER A 92 11.26 -9.14 8.54
C SER A 92 12.64 -9.69 8.19
N GLY A 93 12.79 -10.32 7.02
CA GLY A 93 14.06 -10.84 6.52
C GLY A 93 14.91 -9.81 5.77
N LEU A 94 14.41 -8.60 5.53
CA LEU A 94 15.13 -7.58 4.76
C LEU A 94 16.27 -6.94 5.57
N ASN A 95 17.42 -6.79 4.94
CA ASN A 95 18.52 -6.02 5.49
C ASN A 95 18.53 -4.60 4.89
N LEU A 96 17.94 -3.65 5.57
CA LEU A 96 17.85 -2.27 5.07
C LEU A 96 19.18 -1.49 5.10
N LYS A 97 20.19 -1.99 5.82
CA LYS A 97 21.54 -1.39 5.83
C LYS A 97 22.37 -1.82 4.61
N LYS A 98 22.10 -3.01 4.11
CA LYS A 98 22.73 -3.55 2.89
C LYS A 98 21.64 -4.24 2.08
N PRO A 99 20.77 -3.47 1.40
CA PRO A 99 19.59 -4.01 0.76
C PRO A 99 19.95 -4.86 -0.47
N ASP A 100 19.24 -5.96 -0.62
CA ASP A 100 19.07 -6.65 -1.89
C ASP A 100 17.93 -5.95 -2.63
N TYR A 101 18.24 -5.18 -3.67
CA TYR A 101 17.26 -4.33 -4.34
C TYR A 101 16.16 -5.10 -5.04
N PRO A 102 16.38 -6.26 -5.69
CA PRO A 102 15.28 -7.14 -6.15
C PRO A 102 14.32 -7.56 -5.04
N GLN A 103 14.82 -7.98 -3.89
CA GLN A 103 13.97 -8.32 -2.74
C GLN A 103 13.23 -7.11 -2.18
N LEU A 104 13.89 -5.95 -2.15
CA LEU A 104 13.27 -4.71 -1.68
C LEU A 104 12.14 -4.25 -2.63
N ALA A 105 12.33 -4.37 -3.94
CA ALA A 105 11.30 -4.09 -4.93
C ALA A 105 10.11 -5.05 -4.80
N GLN A 106 10.38 -6.33 -4.53
CA GLN A 106 9.33 -7.30 -4.24
C GLN A 106 8.55 -6.93 -2.98
N ALA A 107 9.21 -6.56 -1.89
CA ALA A 107 8.56 -6.13 -0.65
C ALA A 107 7.70 -4.87 -0.87
N GLU A 108 8.21 -3.90 -1.61
CA GLU A 108 7.50 -2.68 -2.00
C GLU A 108 6.18 -3.00 -2.68
N ILE A 109 6.18 -3.89 -3.67
CA ILE A 109 4.98 -4.28 -4.41
C ILE A 109 4.03 -5.11 -3.54
N MET A 110 4.54 -6.03 -2.72
CA MET A 110 3.71 -6.80 -1.80
C MET A 110 2.95 -5.91 -0.82
N LEU A 111 3.61 -4.92 -0.23
CA LEU A 111 2.99 -3.93 0.66
C LEU A 111 1.97 -3.06 -0.07
N THR A 112 2.31 -2.63 -1.28
CA THR A 112 1.42 -1.84 -2.15
C THR A 112 0.15 -2.60 -2.51
N ASP A 113 0.25 -3.89 -2.83
CA ASP A 113 -0.91 -4.73 -3.14
C ASP A 113 -1.83 -4.90 -1.93
N VAL A 114 -1.28 -5.15 -0.75
CA VAL A 114 -2.07 -5.26 0.48
C VAL A 114 -2.75 -3.93 0.81
N TYR A 115 -2.04 -2.83 0.73
CA TYR A 115 -2.59 -1.49 0.97
C TYR A 115 -3.71 -1.14 -0.01
N TYR A 116 -3.48 -1.38 -1.31
CA TYR A 116 -4.49 -1.17 -2.34
C TYR A 116 -5.72 -2.04 -2.12
N ALA A 117 -5.55 -3.34 -1.83
CA ALA A 117 -6.65 -4.26 -1.59
C ALA A 117 -7.47 -3.83 -0.36
N TYR A 118 -6.81 -3.45 0.72
CA TYR A 118 -7.47 -2.97 1.93
C TYR A 118 -8.26 -1.68 1.66
N TYR A 119 -7.59 -0.66 1.12
CA TYR A 119 -8.21 0.64 0.90
C TYR A 119 -9.37 0.58 -0.10
N SER A 120 -9.19 -0.11 -1.23
CA SER A 120 -10.23 -0.27 -2.24
C SER A 120 -11.40 -1.10 -1.72
N GLY A 121 -11.13 -2.16 -0.97
CA GLY A 121 -12.15 -3.01 -0.38
C GLY A 121 -12.99 -2.27 0.65
N MET A 122 -12.38 -1.48 1.52
CA MET A 122 -13.09 -0.68 2.52
C MET A 122 -13.95 0.42 1.87
N LYS A 123 -13.49 1.01 0.78
CA LYS A 123 -14.21 2.10 0.11
C LYS A 123 -15.27 1.63 -0.87
N PHE A 124 -15.00 0.59 -1.66
CA PHE A 124 -15.86 0.12 -2.74
C PHE A 124 -16.53 -1.23 -2.47
N GLY A 125 -16.15 -1.90 -1.39
CA GLY A 125 -16.59 -3.24 -1.03
C GLY A 125 -15.64 -4.33 -1.53
N PHE A 126 -15.69 -5.47 -0.85
CA PHE A 126 -14.83 -6.64 -1.13
C PHE A 126 -15.46 -7.61 -2.12
N PHE A 127 -16.78 -7.50 -2.32
CA PHE A 127 -17.52 -8.39 -3.21
C PHE A 127 -18.23 -7.58 -4.29
N ASP A 128 -18.16 -8.07 -5.52
CA ASP A 128 -18.95 -7.52 -6.62
C ASP A 128 -20.36 -8.13 -6.56
N PRO A 129 -21.39 -7.35 -6.19
CA PRO A 129 -22.75 -7.87 -6.08
C PRO A 129 -23.32 -8.34 -7.42
N VAL A 130 -22.80 -7.83 -8.54
CA VAL A 130 -23.21 -8.29 -9.89
C VAL A 130 -22.76 -9.72 -10.14
N VAL A 131 -21.62 -10.13 -9.58
CA VAL A 131 -21.12 -11.51 -9.66
C VAL A 131 -21.95 -12.45 -8.78
N LEU A 132 -22.38 -11.97 -7.60
CA LEU A 132 -23.16 -12.77 -6.65
C LEU A 132 -24.66 -12.86 -7.05
N TYR A 133 -25.21 -11.78 -7.60
CA TYR A 133 -26.65 -11.64 -7.92
C TYR A 133 -26.85 -11.04 -9.33
N PRO A 134 -26.41 -11.73 -10.40
CA PRO A 134 -26.37 -11.13 -11.73
C PRO A 134 -27.74 -10.79 -12.33
N LYS A 135 -28.84 -11.36 -11.80
CA LYS A 135 -30.21 -11.15 -12.33
C LYS A 135 -30.98 -10.04 -11.65
N ASP A 136 -30.59 -9.65 -10.42
CA ASP A 136 -31.40 -8.79 -9.56
C ASP A 136 -30.74 -7.45 -9.22
N TYR A 137 -29.50 -7.21 -9.71
CA TYR A 137 -28.74 -6.05 -9.31
C TYR A 137 -28.63 -5.03 -10.46
N PHE A 138 -29.37 -3.92 -10.34
CA PHE A 138 -29.36 -2.83 -11.31
C PHE A 138 -28.48 -1.63 -10.89
N ILE A 139 -27.78 -1.70 -9.75
CA ILE A 139 -26.96 -0.61 -9.24
C ILE A 139 -25.56 -0.70 -9.85
N GLN A 140 -25.10 0.40 -10.46
CA GLN A 140 -23.71 0.51 -10.90
C GLN A 140 -22.79 0.54 -9.67
N VAL A 141 -22.02 -0.52 -9.50
CA VAL A 141 -20.97 -0.57 -8.46
C VAL A 141 -19.81 0.32 -8.90
N GLN A 142 -19.48 1.29 -8.06
CA GLN A 142 -18.26 2.08 -8.28
C GLN A 142 -17.04 1.18 -8.13
N LYS A 143 -16.16 1.18 -9.13
CA LYS A 143 -14.87 0.46 -9.11
C LYS A 143 -13.73 1.47 -9.00
N PRO A 144 -12.60 1.06 -8.39
CA PRO A 144 -11.41 1.90 -8.36
C PRO A 144 -10.98 2.30 -9.77
N ASP A 145 -10.84 3.59 -10.00
CA ASP A 145 -10.33 4.15 -11.25
C ASP A 145 -8.89 4.65 -11.11
N SER A 146 -8.29 5.13 -12.19
CA SER A 146 -6.92 5.64 -12.20
C SER A 146 -6.73 6.85 -11.29
N ALA A 147 -7.75 7.69 -11.13
CA ALA A 147 -7.70 8.86 -10.25
C ALA A 147 -7.66 8.42 -8.78
N PHE A 148 -8.47 7.42 -8.42
CA PHE A 148 -8.45 6.81 -7.10
C PHE A 148 -7.09 6.19 -6.78
N VAL A 149 -6.54 5.36 -7.69
CA VAL A 149 -5.22 4.74 -7.51
C VAL A 149 -4.15 5.79 -7.24
N ARG A 150 -4.12 6.85 -8.03
CA ARG A 150 -3.16 7.95 -7.83
C ARG A 150 -3.38 8.68 -6.51
N SER A 151 -4.62 8.91 -6.10
CA SER A 151 -4.94 9.67 -4.89
C SER A 151 -4.45 8.99 -3.62
N ILE A 152 -4.61 7.67 -3.50
CA ILE A 152 -4.21 6.92 -2.28
C ILE A 152 -2.69 6.81 -2.11
N PHE A 153 -1.92 7.00 -3.20
CA PHE A 153 -0.45 6.96 -3.17
C PHE A 153 0.19 8.34 -3.33
N SER A 154 -0.58 9.43 -3.39
CA SER A 154 -0.04 10.79 -3.61
C SER A 154 0.56 11.42 -2.36
N GLY A 155 0.15 11.01 -1.17
CA GLY A 155 0.64 11.54 0.10
C GLY A 155 1.71 10.65 0.70
N SER A 156 2.89 11.21 1.00
CA SER A 156 3.99 10.45 1.60
C SER A 156 3.93 10.39 3.13
N ASP A 157 3.24 11.32 3.80
CA ASP A 157 3.46 11.56 5.22
C ASP A 157 2.29 11.21 6.15
N SER A 158 1.16 10.77 5.62
CA SER A 158 -0.01 10.48 6.48
C SER A 158 -0.76 9.22 6.06
N LEU A 159 -0.04 8.09 6.03
CA LEU A 159 -0.66 6.77 5.84
C LEU A 159 -1.84 6.56 6.81
N SER A 160 -1.72 7.02 8.06
CA SER A 160 -2.79 6.98 9.06
C SER A 160 -4.04 7.73 8.63
N VAL A 161 -3.89 8.92 8.02
CA VAL A 161 -5.03 9.72 7.55
C VAL A 161 -5.78 9.01 6.43
N TYR A 162 -5.07 8.41 5.48
CA TYR A 162 -5.70 7.66 4.40
C TYR A 162 -6.37 6.38 4.88
N LEU A 163 -5.76 5.67 5.82
CA LEU A 163 -6.34 4.45 6.40
C LEU A 163 -7.58 4.78 7.26
N ASP A 164 -7.56 5.88 8.00
CA ASP A 164 -8.72 6.33 8.77
C ASP A 164 -9.87 6.82 7.87
N ASP A 165 -9.56 7.46 6.73
CA ASP A 165 -10.57 7.90 5.76
C ASP A 165 -11.22 6.74 5.00
N ALA A 166 -10.51 5.63 4.84
CA ALA A 166 -11.05 4.41 4.24
C ALA A 166 -12.06 3.71 5.14
N THR A 167 -11.99 3.93 6.46
CA THR A 167 -12.89 3.30 7.42
C THR A 167 -14.28 3.95 7.35
N PRO A 168 -15.38 3.20 7.16
CA PRO A 168 -16.72 3.76 7.15
C PRO A 168 -17.03 4.46 8.48
N LYS A 169 -17.34 5.76 8.43
CA LYS A 169 -17.59 6.57 9.64
C LYS A 169 -19.04 6.45 10.16
N ASN A 170 -19.91 5.73 9.45
CA ASN A 170 -21.31 5.58 9.83
C ASN A 170 -21.47 4.43 10.82
N ARG A 171 -21.55 4.78 12.10
CA ARG A 171 -22.06 3.94 13.17
C ARG A 171 -23.56 4.20 13.42
N GLU A 172 -24.35 4.28 12.38
CA GLU A 172 -25.80 4.32 12.52
C GLU A 172 -26.38 3.01 11.98
N TYR A 173 -26.58 2.08 12.89
CA TYR A 173 -27.49 0.97 12.77
C TYR A 173 -28.56 1.13 13.85
#